data_87da7d49d4fb0236312745e5d3bd3c81
#
_entry.id   87da7d49d4fb0236312745e5d3bd3c81
#
_cell.length_a   1.000
_cell.length_b   1.000
_cell.length_c   1.000
_cell.angle_alpha   90.00
_cell.angle_beta   90.00
_cell.angle_gamma   90.00
#
_symmetry.space_group_name_H-M   'P 1'
#
loop_
_entity.id
_entity.type
_entity.pdbx_description
1 polymer ?
#
loop_
_entity_poly.entity_id
_entity_poly.type
_entity_poly.pdbx_seq_one_letter_code
_entity_poly.pdbx_strand_id
1 'polypeptide(L)'
;MSYKISVSPEEIEVLEPSSFPGKIKVIDSQGFEFMKAVAYLRRQKVIGFDTESRPCFSASQPHYGVSLLQLSGKDRAFLFRVKLMGGIPKSLRKILASNQIIKVGAAVTDDVRGLKKHHDFEPKAFVDLQKMVWEYGIKDKSVKKMAAIILGVRISKTQQLSNWE
;
A
#
# COMPACT_ATOMS: atom_id res chain seq x y z
N MET A 1 13.74 -18.75 -14.78
CA MET A 1 14.46 -18.32 -13.57
C MET A 1 13.72 -18.84 -12.35
N SER A 2 14.39 -19.51 -11.43
CA SER A 2 13.80 -19.93 -10.15
C SER A 2 14.20 -18.91 -9.09
N TYR A 3 13.22 -18.42 -8.29
CA TYR A 3 13.47 -17.56 -7.16
C TYR A 3 13.86 -18.38 -5.91
N LYS A 4 14.55 -17.75 -4.96
CA LYS A 4 14.73 -18.34 -3.63
C LYS A 4 13.37 -18.54 -2.96
N ILE A 5 13.19 -19.65 -2.25
CA ILE A 5 11.95 -19.96 -1.52
C ILE A 5 11.73 -18.98 -0.37
N SER A 6 12.82 -18.63 0.33
CA SER A 6 12.83 -17.68 1.44
C SER A 6 14.18 -16.99 1.57
N VAL A 7 14.24 -15.95 2.41
CA VAL A 7 15.45 -15.17 2.68
C VAL A 7 15.55 -14.89 4.19
N SER A 8 16.77 -15.01 4.75
CA SER A 8 17.02 -14.70 6.15
C SER A 8 17.22 -13.21 6.41
N PRO A 9 17.06 -12.74 7.66
CA PRO A 9 17.38 -11.36 8.02
C PRO A 9 18.83 -10.96 7.68
N GLU A 10 19.79 -11.87 7.91
CA GLU A 10 21.21 -11.67 7.65
C GLU A 10 21.48 -11.48 6.15
N GLU A 11 20.81 -12.26 5.29
CA GLU A 11 20.89 -12.10 3.84
C GLU A 11 20.33 -10.74 3.37
N ILE A 12 19.30 -10.24 4.04
CA ILE A 12 18.70 -8.92 3.71
C ILE A 12 19.64 -7.78 4.13
N GLU A 13 20.29 -7.88 5.29
CA GLU A 13 21.13 -6.79 5.81
C GLU A 13 22.33 -6.43 4.91
N VAL A 14 22.81 -7.37 4.12
CA VAL A 14 23.93 -7.12 3.17
C VAL A 14 23.48 -6.58 1.81
N LEU A 15 22.16 -6.48 1.56
CA LEU A 15 21.64 -5.92 0.33
C LEU A 15 21.69 -4.39 0.33
N GLU A 16 21.82 -3.82 -0.87
CA GLU A 16 21.75 -2.37 -1.04
C GLU A 16 20.39 -1.80 -0.58
N PRO A 17 20.39 -0.72 0.21
CA PRO A 17 19.16 -0.08 0.62
C PRO A 17 18.45 0.56 -0.58
N SER A 18 17.14 0.45 -0.61
CA SER A 18 16.31 1.06 -1.65
C SER A 18 15.08 1.70 -1.04
N SER A 19 14.62 2.77 -1.67
CA SER A 19 13.39 3.47 -1.32
C SER A 19 12.64 3.86 -2.60
N PHE A 20 11.41 4.33 -2.44
CA PHE A 20 10.66 4.83 -3.58
C PHE A 20 11.38 6.02 -4.23
N PRO A 21 11.75 5.94 -5.53
CA PRO A 21 12.59 6.94 -6.18
C PRO A 21 11.81 8.18 -6.62
N GLY A 22 10.49 8.14 -6.56
CA GLY A 22 9.61 9.20 -7.03
C GLY A 22 9.28 10.25 -5.97
N LYS A 23 8.40 11.18 -6.34
CA LYS A 23 7.89 12.19 -5.42
C LYS A 23 6.79 11.62 -4.54
N ILE A 24 6.88 11.89 -3.24
CA ILE A 24 5.88 11.50 -2.24
C ILE A 24 5.13 12.75 -1.79
N LYS A 25 3.81 12.71 -1.80
CA LYS A 25 2.95 13.79 -1.35
C LYS A 25 1.95 13.30 -0.30
N VAL A 26 1.93 13.97 0.84
CA VAL A 26 0.89 13.76 1.86
C VAL A 26 -0.31 14.65 1.52
N ILE A 27 -1.52 14.07 1.57
CA ILE A 27 -2.78 14.74 1.25
C ILE A 27 -3.75 14.55 2.41
N ASP A 28 -4.18 15.66 3.00
CA ASP A 28 -5.05 15.72 4.17
C ASP A 28 -6.40 16.43 3.91
N SER A 29 -6.60 16.97 2.70
CA SER A 29 -7.82 17.67 2.31
C SER A 29 -8.13 17.47 0.83
N GLN A 30 -9.38 17.73 0.43
CA GLN A 30 -9.84 17.60 -0.96
C GLN A 30 -9.60 18.88 -1.79
N GLY A 31 -8.43 19.48 -1.65
CA GLY A 31 -8.04 20.67 -2.41
C GLY A 31 -7.36 20.38 -3.75
N PHE A 32 -6.62 21.35 -4.24
CA PHE A 32 -5.95 21.30 -5.54
C PHE A 32 -4.95 20.14 -5.69
N GLU A 33 -4.15 19.89 -4.63
CA GLU A 33 -3.20 18.77 -4.61
C GLU A 33 -3.90 17.40 -4.68
N PHE A 34 -5.05 17.26 -4.01
CA PHE A 34 -5.88 16.08 -4.12
C PHE A 34 -6.39 15.86 -5.55
N MET A 35 -6.88 16.91 -6.19
CA MET A 35 -7.36 16.83 -7.59
C MET A 35 -6.24 16.42 -8.56
N LYS A 36 -5.04 16.96 -8.38
CA LYS A 36 -3.85 16.56 -9.16
C LYS A 36 -3.48 15.10 -8.94
N ALA A 37 -3.52 14.64 -7.68
CA ALA A 37 -3.22 13.25 -7.34
C ALA A 37 -4.21 12.28 -8.00
N VAL A 38 -5.51 12.56 -7.90
CA VAL A 38 -6.56 11.75 -8.55
C VAL A 38 -6.39 11.74 -10.08
N ALA A 39 -6.12 12.88 -10.69
CA ALA A 39 -5.89 12.98 -12.14
C ALA A 39 -4.69 12.16 -12.60
N TYR A 40 -3.60 12.17 -11.81
CA TYR A 40 -2.42 11.33 -12.06
C TYR A 40 -2.75 9.83 -11.95
N LEU A 41 -3.36 9.41 -10.83
CA LEU A 41 -3.68 8.00 -10.57
C LEU A 41 -4.64 7.41 -11.61
N ARG A 42 -5.61 8.19 -12.06
CA ARG A 42 -6.58 7.75 -13.09
C ARG A 42 -5.96 7.43 -14.45
N ARG A 43 -4.77 7.94 -14.73
CA ARG A 43 -4.03 7.66 -15.97
C ARG A 43 -3.12 6.45 -15.88
N GLN A 44 -2.95 5.86 -14.70
CA GLN A 44 -2.12 4.69 -14.50
C GLN A 44 -2.90 3.42 -14.86
N LYS A 45 -2.21 2.41 -15.40
CA LYS A 45 -2.76 1.07 -15.61
C LYS A 45 -2.59 0.18 -14.37
N VAL A 46 -1.49 0.40 -13.65
CA VAL A 46 -1.12 -0.33 -12.43
C VAL A 46 -0.69 0.69 -11.38
N ILE A 47 -1.22 0.56 -10.17
CA ILE A 47 -0.82 1.36 -9.02
C ILE A 47 -0.49 0.46 -7.83
N GLY A 48 0.48 0.89 -7.02
CA GLY A 48 0.73 0.30 -5.71
C GLY A 48 -0.36 0.70 -4.73
N PHE A 49 -0.69 -0.20 -3.83
CA PHE A 49 -1.76 -0.04 -2.84
C PHE A 49 -1.31 -0.55 -1.48
N ASP A 50 -1.51 0.24 -0.44
CA ASP A 50 -1.32 -0.15 0.96
C ASP A 50 -2.20 0.73 1.87
N THR A 51 -2.42 0.29 3.11
CA THR A 51 -3.08 1.09 4.15
C THR A 51 -2.31 1.03 5.45
N GLU A 52 -2.47 2.08 6.28
CA GLU A 52 -1.95 2.09 7.63
C GLU A 52 -3.03 2.48 8.62
N SER A 53 -3.00 1.84 9.78
CA SER A 53 -3.84 2.16 10.93
C SER A 53 -2.95 2.62 12.07
N ARG A 54 -3.52 3.34 13.04
CA ARG A 54 -2.79 3.65 14.26
C ARG A 54 -2.38 2.35 14.96
N PRO A 55 -1.12 2.20 15.38
CA PRO A 55 -0.69 1.01 16.10
C PRO A 55 -1.48 0.77 17.37
N CYS A 56 -1.89 -0.47 17.61
CA CYS A 56 -2.46 -0.97 18.86
C CYS A 56 -1.38 -1.73 19.61
N PHE A 57 -1.00 -1.26 20.79
CA PHE A 57 0.06 -1.87 21.60
C PHE A 57 -0.46 -2.79 22.71
N SER A 58 -1.78 -2.83 22.95
CA SER A 58 -2.38 -3.75 23.90
C SER A 58 -3.78 -4.20 23.45
N ALA A 59 -4.19 -5.40 23.86
CA ALA A 59 -5.50 -5.97 23.54
C ALA A 59 -6.69 -5.16 24.12
N SER A 60 -6.43 -4.32 25.11
CA SER A 60 -7.45 -3.45 25.74
C SER A 60 -7.67 -2.13 24.99
N GLN A 61 -6.80 -1.81 24.02
CA GLN A 61 -6.97 -0.60 23.20
C GLN A 61 -8.01 -0.83 22.09
N PRO A 62 -8.82 0.19 21.75
CA PRO A 62 -9.74 0.08 20.63
C PRO A 62 -8.98 -0.15 19.32
N HIS A 63 -9.51 -1.00 18.45
CA HIS A 63 -9.00 -1.13 17.09
C HIS A 63 -9.27 0.16 16.32
N TYR A 64 -8.20 0.91 16.07
CA TYR A 64 -8.26 2.10 15.23
C TYR A 64 -8.49 1.69 13.77
N GLY A 65 -9.44 2.32 13.10
CA GLY A 65 -9.67 2.10 11.67
C GLY A 65 -8.49 2.61 10.82
N VAL A 66 -8.54 2.34 9.53
CA VAL A 66 -7.54 2.84 8.58
C VAL A 66 -7.46 4.37 8.66
N SER A 67 -6.26 4.89 8.87
CA SER A 67 -5.98 6.33 8.92
C SER A 67 -5.25 6.83 7.67
N LEU A 68 -4.51 5.96 7.00
CA LEU A 68 -3.75 6.29 5.79
C LEU A 68 -4.08 5.33 4.65
N LEU A 69 -4.39 5.87 3.47
CA LEU A 69 -4.45 5.14 2.20
C LEU A 69 -3.25 5.56 1.36
N GLN A 70 -2.45 4.60 0.93
CA GLN A 70 -1.26 4.81 0.11
C GLN A 70 -1.52 4.31 -1.30
N LEU A 71 -1.38 5.19 -2.29
CA LEU A 71 -1.50 4.85 -3.71
C LEU A 71 -0.30 5.42 -4.47
N SER A 72 0.33 4.60 -5.31
CA SER A 72 1.52 5.02 -6.06
C SER A 72 1.47 4.59 -7.50
N GLY A 73 1.87 5.49 -8.38
CA GLY A 73 2.28 5.15 -9.74
C GLY A 73 3.79 4.91 -9.80
N LYS A 74 4.35 4.98 -11.00
CA LYS A 74 5.76 4.73 -11.25
C LYS A 74 6.70 5.76 -10.59
N ASP A 75 6.33 7.03 -10.62
CA ASP A 75 7.19 8.16 -10.23
C ASP A 75 6.56 9.08 -9.18
N ARG A 76 5.35 8.81 -8.73
CA ARG A 76 4.64 9.57 -7.69
C ARG A 76 3.88 8.66 -6.76
N ALA A 77 3.97 8.93 -5.47
CA ALA A 77 3.20 8.28 -4.42
C ALA A 77 2.40 9.31 -3.61
N PHE A 78 1.20 8.94 -3.20
CA PHE A 78 0.29 9.78 -2.46
C PHE A 78 -0.14 9.08 -1.18
N LEU A 79 -0.02 9.80 -0.07
CA LEU A 79 -0.40 9.35 1.27
C LEU A 79 -1.65 10.12 1.68
N PHE A 80 -2.82 9.52 1.48
CA PHE A 80 -4.10 10.15 1.81
C PHE A 80 -4.47 9.90 3.26
N ARG A 81 -4.54 10.95 4.07
CA ARG A 81 -4.97 10.90 5.47
C ARG A 81 -6.50 10.84 5.53
N VAL A 82 -7.05 9.64 5.40
CA VAL A 82 -8.50 9.44 5.17
C VAL A 82 -9.38 9.94 6.32
N LYS A 83 -8.89 9.90 7.56
CA LYS A 83 -9.64 10.46 8.70
C LYS A 83 -9.78 11.98 8.61
N LEU A 84 -8.70 12.69 8.28
CA LEU A 84 -8.73 14.15 8.10
C LEU A 84 -9.57 14.59 6.90
N MET A 85 -9.66 13.73 5.89
CA MET A 85 -10.47 13.97 4.70
C MET A 85 -11.96 13.64 4.88
N GLY A 86 -12.36 13.17 6.07
CA GLY A 86 -13.74 12.76 6.35
C GLY A 86 -14.12 11.40 5.73
N GLY A 87 -13.13 10.54 5.46
CA GLY A 87 -13.29 9.23 4.85
C GLY A 87 -12.65 9.17 3.46
N ILE A 88 -13.21 8.32 2.58
CA ILE A 88 -12.68 8.12 1.22
C ILE A 88 -13.52 8.89 0.22
N PRO A 89 -13.01 9.97 -0.40
CA PRO A 89 -13.74 10.74 -1.40
C PRO A 89 -14.19 9.89 -2.59
N LYS A 90 -15.30 10.28 -3.20
CA LYS A 90 -15.93 9.54 -4.33
C LYS A 90 -14.95 9.26 -5.48
N SER A 91 -14.06 10.21 -5.78
CA SER A 91 -13.05 10.06 -6.84
C SER A 91 -12.03 8.96 -6.54
N LEU A 92 -11.59 8.80 -5.27
CA LEU A 92 -10.73 7.68 -4.84
C LEU A 92 -11.49 6.36 -4.85
N ARG A 93 -12.75 6.34 -4.40
CA ARG A 93 -13.59 5.13 -4.47
C ARG A 93 -13.78 4.64 -5.91
N LYS A 94 -13.91 5.55 -6.87
CA LYS A 94 -13.96 5.21 -8.30
C LYS A 94 -12.67 4.54 -8.80
N ILE A 95 -11.50 4.97 -8.31
CA ILE A 95 -10.21 4.32 -8.62
C ILE A 95 -10.19 2.90 -8.02
N LEU A 96 -10.57 2.75 -6.75
CA LEU A 96 -10.60 1.46 -6.06
C LEU A 96 -11.60 0.48 -6.67
N ALA A 97 -12.68 0.97 -7.27
CA ALA A 97 -13.72 0.19 -7.95
C ALA A 97 -13.48 0.02 -9.46
N SER A 98 -12.40 0.55 -10.02
CA SER A 98 -12.13 0.47 -11.46
C SER A 98 -11.53 -0.86 -11.87
N ASN A 99 -12.08 -1.47 -12.93
CA ASN A 99 -11.47 -2.61 -13.62
C ASN A 99 -10.29 -2.20 -14.51
N GLN A 100 -10.17 -0.92 -14.85
CA GLN A 100 -9.16 -0.38 -15.77
C GLN A 100 -7.81 -0.12 -15.06
N ILE A 101 -7.82 -0.03 -13.72
CA ILE A 101 -6.65 0.27 -12.91
C ILE A 101 -6.42 -0.91 -11.97
N ILE A 102 -5.31 -1.61 -12.14
CA ILE A 102 -4.90 -2.70 -11.26
C ILE A 102 -4.28 -2.12 -9.99
N LYS A 103 -4.78 -2.53 -8.81
CA LYS A 103 -4.22 -2.17 -7.50
C LYS A 103 -3.43 -3.36 -6.97
N VAL A 104 -2.14 -3.16 -6.74
CA VAL A 104 -1.19 -4.21 -6.31
C VAL A 104 -0.73 -3.91 -4.89
N GLY A 105 -0.89 -4.87 -4.00
CA GLY A 105 -0.44 -4.76 -2.61
C GLY A 105 -0.17 -6.13 -1.99
N ALA A 106 0.25 -6.15 -0.74
CA ALA A 106 0.46 -7.37 0.02
C ALA A 106 -0.65 -7.51 1.08
N ALA A 107 -1.29 -8.69 1.16
CA ALA A 107 -2.39 -8.95 2.09
C ALA A 107 -3.58 -7.98 1.95
N VAL A 108 -3.98 -7.65 0.74
CA VAL A 108 -4.92 -6.56 0.40
C VAL A 108 -6.34 -6.75 0.96
N THR A 109 -6.76 -7.97 1.31
CA THR A 109 -8.14 -8.27 1.73
C THR A 109 -8.53 -7.51 3.00
N ASP A 110 -7.65 -7.48 4.00
CA ASP A 110 -7.92 -6.81 5.28
C ASP A 110 -7.87 -5.28 5.13
N ASP A 111 -6.97 -4.77 4.28
CA ASP A 111 -6.89 -3.36 3.94
C ASP A 111 -8.16 -2.86 3.28
N VAL A 112 -8.66 -3.58 2.28
CA VAL A 112 -9.92 -3.26 1.59
C VAL A 112 -11.10 -3.30 2.57
N ARG A 113 -11.15 -4.31 3.44
CA ARG A 113 -12.19 -4.40 4.47
C ARG A 113 -12.14 -3.21 5.44
N GLY A 114 -10.95 -2.78 5.83
CA GLY A 114 -10.72 -1.59 6.66
C GLY A 114 -11.20 -0.30 5.99
N LEU A 115 -10.91 -0.14 4.70
CA LEU A 115 -11.36 1.02 3.92
C LEU A 115 -12.89 1.06 3.76
N LYS A 116 -13.54 -0.09 3.54
CA LYS A 116 -15.00 -0.18 3.42
C LYS A 116 -15.75 0.26 4.68
N LYS A 117 -15.10 0.28 5.85
CA LYS A 117 -15.68 0.85 7.08
C LYS A 117 -15.82 2.37 7.03
N HIS A 118 -15.02 3.07 6.22
CA HIS A 118 -15.17 4.52 6.01
C HIS A 118 -16.29 4.82 5.01
N HIS A 119 -16.26 4.14 3.86
CA HIS A 119 -17.28 4.28 2.82
C HIS A 119 -17.37 2.97 2.03
N ASP A 120 -18.57 2.53 1.73
CA ASP A 120 -18.74 1.33 0.91
C ASP A 120 -18.38 1.59 -0.55
N PHE A 121 -17.74 0.60 -1.16
CA PHE A 121 -17.41 0.55 -2.59
C PHE A 121 -17.23 -0.89 -3.02
N GLU A 122 -17.41 -1.18 -4.30
CA GLU A 122 -17.15 -2.48 -4.89
C GLU A 122 -15.69 -2.57 -5.32
N PRO A 123 -14.82 -3.31 -4.59
CA PRO A 123 -13.40 -3.43 -4.94
C PRO A 123 -13.24 -4.27 -6.22
N LYS A 124 -12.46 -3.77 -7.18
CA LYS A 124 -12.18 -4.45 -8.44
C LYS A 124 -10.70 -4.35 -8.80
N ALA A 125 -10.20 -5.35 -9.52
CA ALA A 125 -8.83 -5.41 -10.03
C ALA A 125 -7.75 -5.25 -8.96
N PHE A 126 -7.94 -5.86 -7.79
CA PHE A 126 -6.92 -5.97 -6.75
C PHE A 126 -6.08 -7.22 -6.97
N VAL A 127 -4.77 -7.07 -6.89
CA VAL A 127 -3.79 -8.16 -6.98
C VAL A 127 -3.03 -8.25 -5.67
N ASP A 128 -3.07 -9.43 -5.03
CA ASP A 128 -2.32 -9.69 -3.80
C ASP A 128 -0.97 -10.32 -4.13
N LEU A 129 0.11 -9.59 -3.85
CA LEU A 129 1.47 -10.06 -4.08
C LEU A 129 1.80 -11.35 -3.31
N GLN A 130 1.24 -11.55 -2.12
CA GLN A 130 1.48 -12.77 -1.34
C GLN A 130 0.96 -14.02 -2.05
N LYS A 131 -0.16 -13.90 -2.77
CA LYS A 131 -0.72 -14.99 -3.58
C LYS A 131 0.06 -15.17 -4.87
N MET A 132 0.41 -14.08 -5.53
CA MET A 132 1.17 -14.11 -6.78
C MET A 132 2.55 -14.76 -6.59
N VAL A 133 3.32 -14.35 -5.59
CA VAL A 133 4.68 -14.88 -5.40
C VAL A 133 4.70 -16.35 -5.00
N TRP A 134 3.63 -16.83 -4.36
CA TRP A 134 3.46 -18.24 -4.04
C TRP A 134 3.49 -19.13 -5.28
N GLU A 135 2.90 -18.68 -6.38
CA GLU A 135 2.90 -19.40 -7.67
C GLU A 135 4.30 -19.55 -8.26
N TYR A 136 5.24 -18.68 -7.85
CA TYR A 136 6.65 -18.74 -8.23
C TYR A 136 7.54 -19.43 -7.20
N GLY A 137 6.95 -20.11 -6.21
CA GLY A 137 7.66 -20.86 -5.19
C GLY A 137 8.19 -20.04 -4.00
N ILE A 138 7.88 -18.74 -3.92
CA ILE A 138 8.30 -17.87 -2.83
C ILE A 138 7.31 -18.03 -1.66
N LYS A 139 7.79 -18.46 -0.50
CA LYS A 139 6.98 -18.65 0.72
C LYS A 139 6.94 -17.44 1.64
N ASP A 140 7.89 -16.54 1.48
CA ASP A 140 7.94 -15.30 2.27
C ASP A 140 6.82 -14.32 1.87
N LYS A 141 6.11 -13.79 2.87
CA LYS A 141 4.89 -12.97 2.67
C LYS A 141 5.10 -11.48 2.93
N SER A 142 6.19 -11.06 3.59
CA SER A 142 6.43 -9.64 3.83
C SER A 142 6.97 -8.93 2.59
N VAL A 143 6.57 -7.69 2.37
CA VAL A 143 7.07 -6.86 1.25
C VAL A 143 8.59 -6.72 1.31
N LYS A 144 9.17 -6.57 2.51
CA LYS A 144 10.63 -6.52 2.72
C LYS A 144 11.33 -7.75 2.16
N LYS A 145 10.83 -8.93 2.47
CA LYS A 145 11.41 -10.20 2.01
C LYS A 145 11.17 -10.45 0.52
N MET A 146 9.95 -10.15 0.04
CA MET A 146 9.65 -10.24 -1.39
C MET A 146 10.55 -9.31 -2.22
N ALA A 147 10.77 -8.08 -1.76
CA ALA A 147 11.70 -7.15 -2.43
C ALA A 147 13.14 -7.68 -2.45
N ALA A 148 13.61 -8.27 -1.34
CA ALA A 148 14.94 -8.87 -1.29
C ALA A 148 15.08 -10.03 -2.28
N ILE A 149 14.10 -10.92 -2.37
CA ILE A 149 14.14 -12.09 -3.26
C ILE A 149 14.04 -11.70 -4.74
N ILE A 150 13.11 -10.78 -5.06
CA ILE A 150 12.76 -10.46 -6.46
C ILE A 150 13.62 -9.35 -7.02
N LEU A 151 13.88 -8.31 -6.23
CA LEU A 151 14.59 -7.11 -6.67
C LEU A 151 16.06 -7.05 -6.19
N GLY A 152 16.45 -7.91 -5.24
CA GLY A 152 17.80 -7.90 -4.67
C GLY A 152 18.10 -6.64 -3.84
N VAL A 153 17.08 -6.03 -3.23
CA VAL A 153 17.22 -4.79 -2.46
C VAL A 153 16.64 -4.91 -1.05
N ARG A 154 17.14 -4.07 -0.15
CA ARG A 154 16.64 -3.94 1.22
C ARG A 154 15.75 -2.71 1.33
N ILE A 155 14.51 -2.88 1.82
CA ILE A 155 13.59 -1.78 2.13
C ILE A 155 13.38 -1.65 3.63
N SER A 156 13.20 -0.40 4.11
CA SER A 156 12.95 -0.09 5.51
C SER A 156 11.44 -0.07 5.81
N LYS A 157 11.07 -0.47 7.04
CA LYS A 157 9.70 -0.39 7.58
C LYS A 157 9.54 0.65 8.69
N THR A 158 10.50 1.55 8.88
CA THR A 158 10.51 2.49 10.03
C THR A 158 9.28 3.40 10.09
N GLN A 159 8.63 3.68 8.97
CA GLN A 159 7.44 4.55 8.90
C GLN A 159 6.12 3.86 9.26
N GLN A 160 6.09 2.54 9.41
CA GLN A 160 4.87 1.81 9.79
C GLN A 160 4.36 2.12 11.20
N LEU A 161 5.24 2.61 12.08
CA LEU A 161 4.91 2.96 13.46
C LEU A 161 4.50 4.43 13.61
N SER A 162 4.42 5.20 12.53
CA SER A 162 4.03 6.61 12.55
C SER A 162 2.53 6.74 12.85
N ASN A 163 2.19 7.78 13.61
CA ASN A 163 0.79 8.14 13.85
C ASN A 163 0.27 9.02 12.69
N TRP A 164 -0.65 8.50 11.91
CA TRP A 164 -1.26 9.15 10.76
C TRP A 164 -2.65 9.73 11.02
N GLU A 165 -3.07 9.79 12.30
CA GLU A 165 -4.33 10.42 12.73
C GLU A 165 -4.25 11.95 12.78
#